data_3d52888f7b37d6bd36ef4e4649c7ec61
#
_entry.id   3d52888f7b37d6bd36ef4e4649c7ec61
#
_cell.length_a   1.000
_cell.length_b   1.000
_cell.length_c   1.000
_cell.angle_alpha   90.00
_cell.angle_beta   90.00
_cell.angle_gamma   90.00
#
_symmetry.space_group_name_H-M   'P 1'
#
loop_
_entity.id
_entity.type
_entity.pdbx_description
1 polymer ?
#
loop_
_entity_poly.entity_id
_entity_poly.type
_entity_poly.pdbx_seq_one_letter_code
_entity_poly.pdbx_strand_id
1 'polypeptide(L)'
;MGERKKVVIDLEESEKVELGELSELVSVDASGVLSVNNVSERSRIWNVKVLLGNTRDSTDIAEESLAAGEIDAGGKWESTYGIAVGSPILTFKEVFDTCGTIETDEPHWAYSFGDENPVKITLTLTNETDGELDNIILNKTIPIELSNIEVVSTQSGVAEYDEGTKQLVWKDFIIYPRESSSLVIKATGKVEDTERKKAGDVVITYRGNGQQRSSLEPDISALTEFLTGIETAETEPNTWTCTLECSNESDLIVRLDKAEVFLTPEDGGEKQKMLEETPGIELEPDQEWSSSFEVESKSTPKCTQDLIYTPTREITKRVVGSIEKSSQDIPVYKIDYTKEFDPPSVSSFDKTPVEVTIEVKNTGSARLNEFTIEDNLPDDIMPPTTEHITVWIRDEVYSGPFEFVIDPEDQDPEKAHKLTFRVEGLKDTVGEIEPDESLKINYAVMAWRNRPEKEYPSPVTCTANTNPAGKPAVAGSPEDGHKLGVIYKKRAISTKKAINKGVGAGEYVVVLVVSNNGEVTAENIQVTDWIPAGFEYISTDPEDEAPEVSATSDGSNMIWSWTRMNPGDKKKIRVTVQGEGEYERREPEVSSI
;
A
#
# COMPACT_ATOMS: atom_id res chain seq x y z
N MET A 1 -27.39 -15.16 -58.70
CA MET A 1 -28.02 -14.70 -57.48
C MET A 1 -27.12 -13.57 -56.99
N GLY A 2 -27.56 -12.31 -57.10
CA GLY A 2 -26.82 -11.18 -56.51
C GLY A 2 -26.82 -11.31 -55.00
N GLU A 3 -25.79 -10.79 -54.34
CA GLU A 3 -25.79 -10.69 -52.88
C GLU A 3 -27.00 -9.88 -52.43
N ARG A 4 -27.70 -10.36 -51.39
CA ARG A 4 -28.82 -9.67 -50.75
C ARG A 4 -28.27 -8.46 -50.00
N LYS A 5 -28.40 -7.28 -50.62
CA LYS A 5 -27.87 -6.04 -50.07
C LYS A 5 -28.90 -5.34 -49.18
N LYS A 6 -28.48 -4.97 -47.97
CA LYS A 6 -29.27 -4.19 -47.02
C LYS A 6 -28.52 -2.91 -46.67
N VAL A 7 -29.21 -1.84 -46.36
CA VAL A 7 -28.58 -0.65 -45.81
C VAL A 7 -27.95 -1.00 -44.45
N VAL A 8 -26.72 -0.60 -44.20
CA VAL A 8 -26.03 -0.89 -42.94
C VAL A 8 -26.06 0.35 -42.05
N ILE A 9 -26.60 0.20 -40.86
CA ILE A 9 -26.52 1.20 -39.80
C ILE A 9 -25.43 0.74 -38.83
N ASP A 10 -24.35 1.52 -38.72
CA ASP A 10 -23.27 1.21 -37.80
C ASP A 10 -23.33 2.14 -36.59
N LEU A 11 -23.30 1.55 -35.41
CA LEU A 11 -23.04 2.21 -34.12
C LEU A 11 -21.62 1.87 -33.69
N GLU A 12 -20.72 2.81 -33.82
CA GLU A 12 -19.35 2.70 -33.29
C GLU A 12 -19.17 3.65 -32.11
N GLU A 13 -19.05 3.07 -30.93
CA GLU A 13 -18.92 3.83 -29.68
C GLU A 13 -17.50 3.67 -29.12
N SER A 14 -16.97 4.74 -28.54
CA SER A 14 -15.64 4.76 -27.91
C SER A 14 -15.76 5.10 -26.44
N GLU A 15 -14.91 4.46 -25.62
CA GLU A 15 -14.81 4.73 -24.20
C GLU A 15 -13.35 5.00 -23.82
N LYS A 16 -13.11 6.08 -23.07
CA LYS A 16 -11.83 6.36 -22.45
C LYS A 16 -12.01 6.39 -20.94
N VAL A 17 -11.24 5.55 -20.23
CA VAL A 17 -11.27 5.42 -18.78
C VAL A 17 -9.93 5.87 -18.22
N GLU A 18 -9.96 6.73 -17.20
CA GLU A 18 -8.78 7.12 -16.43
C GLU A 18 -8.89 6.58 -15.00
N LEU A 19 -7.87 5.85 -14.56
CA LEU A 19 -7.77 5.29 -13.22
C LEU A 19 -6.64 5.96 -12.46
N GLY A 20 -6.85 6.19 -11.18
CA GLY A 20 -5.85 6.67 -10.24
C GLY A 20 -4.84 5.59 -9.84
N GLU A 21 -3.98 5.93 -8.90
CA GLU A 21 -2.84 5.11 -8.50
C GLU A 21 -3.24 3.75 -7.90
N LEU A 22 -4.34 3.68 -7.17
CA LEU A 22 -4.88 2.46 -6.54
C LEU A 22 -5.98 1.78 -7.38
N SER A 23 -6.04 2.10 -8.67
CA SER A 23 -7.08 1.64 -9.62
C SER A 23 -8.49 2.18 -9.32
N GLU A 24 -8.62 3.25 -8.56
CA GLU A 24 -9.87 3.97 -8.38
C GLU A 24 -10.26 4.72 -9.65
N LEU A 25 -11.56 4.79 -9.95
CA LEU A 25 -12.08 5.48 -11.11
C LEU A 25 -11.93 7.00 -10.96
N VAL A 26 -11.20 7.65 -11.87
CA VAL A 26 -11.04 9.11 -11.95
C VAL A 26 -12.05 9.70 -12.94
N SER A 27 -12.07 9.18 -14.16
CA SER A 27 -13.00 9.64 -15.19
C SER A 27 -13.39 8.53 -16.17
N VAL A 28 -14.58 8.67 -16.74
CA VAL A 28 -15.03 7.89 -17.91
C VAL A 28 -15.64 8.87 -18.91
N ASP A 29 -15.06 8.91 -20.10
CA ASP A 29 -15.59 9.66 -21.22
C ASP A 29 -16.02 8.68 -22.32
N ALA A 30 -17.22 8.89 -22.89
CA ALA A 30 -17.69 8.07 -24.01
C ALA A 30 -18.39 8.91 -25.06
N SER A 31 -18.20 8.52 -26.32
CA SER A 31 -18.80 9.14 -27.47
C SER A 31 -19.13 8.08 -28.54
N GLY A 32 -20.00 8.42 -29.45
CA GLY A 32 -20.40 7.51 -30.53
C GLY A 32 -20.41 8.17 -31.88
N VAL A 33 -20.31 7.35 -32.91
CA VAL A 33 -20.55 7.67 -34.31
C VAL A 33 -21.65 6.75 -34.81
N LEU A 34 -22.77 7.38 -35.19
CA LEU A 34 -23.86 6.72 -35.88
C LEU A 34 -23.67 6.94 -37.35
N SER A 35 -23.63 5.88 -38.17
CA SER A 35 -23.50 6.00 -39.59
C SER A 35 -24.53 5.16 -40.34
N VAL A 36 -24.92 5.65 -41.52
CA VAL A 36 -25.79 4.94 -42.48
C VAL A 36 -24.98 4.74 -43.76
N ASN A 37 -24.70 3.49 -44.08
CA ASN A 37 -23.94 3.10 -45.26
C ASN A 37 -24.88 2.53 -46.30
N ASN A 38 -24.98 3.18 -47.46
CA ASN A 38 -25.65 2.63 -48.61
C ASN A 38 -24.70 1.66 -49.34
N VAL A 39 -24.86 0.37 -49.11
CA VAL A 39 -24.02 -0.67 -49.72
C VAL A 39 -24.40 -1.02 -51.17
N SER A 40 -25.44 -0.37 -51.73
CA SER A 40 -25.79 -0.50 -53.14
C SER A 40 -24.61 -0.02 -54.02
N GLU A 41 -24.38 -0.68 -55.14
CA GLU A 41 -23.43 -0.24 -56.16
C GLU A 41 -24.05 0.63 -57.24
N ARG A 42 -25.40 0.63 -57.35
CA ARG A 42 -26.15 1.26 -58.44
C ARG A 42 -27.19 2.24 -57.96
N SER A 43 -27.88 1.87 -56.86
CA SER A 43 -29.07 2.58 -56.41
C SER A 43 -28.74 3.55 -55.27
N ARG A 44 -29.20 4.78 -55.37
CA ARG A 44 -29.20 5.76 -54.29
C ARG A 44 -30.40 5.55 -53.38
N ILE A 45 -30.29 6.08 -52.17
CA ILE A 45 -31.41 6.22 -51.25
C ILE A 45 -31.65 7.70 -50.94
N TRP A 46 -32.92 8.11 -50.85
CA TRP A 46 -33.28 9.52 -50.60
C TRP A 46 -34.40 9.66 -49.57
N ASN A 47 -34.66 10.89 -49.13
CA ASN A 47 -35.51 11.20 -47.98
C ASN A 47 -35.14 10.40 -46.73
N VAL A 48 -33.83 10.14 -46.56
CA VAL A 48 -33.31 9.33 -45.47
C VAL A 48 -33.52 10.04 -44.16
N LYS A 49 -34.25 9.40 -43.26
CA LYS A 49 -34.42 9.79 -41.88
C LYS A 49 -33.96 8.65 -41.02
N VAL A 50 -32.99 8.91 -40.13
CA VAL A 50 -32.57 7.98 -39.08
C VAL A 50 -33.48 8.21 -37.89
N LEU A 51 -34.28 7.20 -37.56
CA LEU A 51 -35.20 7.22 -36.42
C LEU A 51 -34.46 6.67 -35.20
N LEU A 52 -34.56 7.33 -34.06
CA LEU A 52 -33.78 6.99 -32.86
C LEU A 52 -34.72 6.75 -31.68
N GLY A 53 -34.72 5.53 -31.17
CA GLY A 53 -35.30 5.20 -29.87
C GLY A 53 -34.31 5.42 -28.72
N ASN A 54 -34.85 5.71 -27.54
CA ASN A 54 -34.07 5.80 -26.27
C ASN A 54 -32.96 6.88 -26.27
N THR A 55 -33.11 7.98 -27.00
CA THR A 55 -32.09 9.04 -27.14
C THR A 55 -31.77 9.71 -25.83
N ARG A 56 -32.75 9.99 -24.95
CA ARG A 56 -32.64 10.84 -23.78
C ARG A 56 -32.00 10.15 -22.57
N ASP A 57 -31.99 8.82 -22.56
CA ASP A 57 -31.57 8.06 -21.39
C ASP A 57 -30.05 7.88 -21.31
N SER A 58 -29.35 7.98 -22.44
CA SER A 58 -27.91 7.66 -22.49
C SER A 58 -27.08 8.53 -23.43
N THR A 59 -27.70 9.47 -24.17
CA THR A 59 -26.98 10.31 -25.15
C THR A 59 -27.37 11.79 -25.04
N ASP A 60 -26.59 12.66 -25.68
CA ASP A 60 -26.87 14.10 -25.82
C ASP A 60 -27.74 14.43 -27.07
N ILE A 61 -28.22 13.41 -27.81
CA ILE A 61 -29.09 13.59 -28.94
C ILE A 61 -30.48 14.05 -28.47
N ALA A 62 -30.86 15.26 -28.83
CA ALA A 62 -32.14 15.84 -28.43
C ALA A 62 -33.33 15.40 -29.32
N GLU A 63 -33.06 15.00 -30.57
CA GLU A 63 -34.06 14.69 -31.60
C GLU A 63 -34.25 13.19 -31.76
N GLU A 64 -35.51 12.75 -31.91
CA GLU A 64 -35.85 11.34 -32.18
C GLU A 64 -35.71 10.97 -33.65
N SER A 65 -35.35 11.93 -34.51
CA SER A 65 -35.16 11.72 -35.93
C SER A 65 -34.11 12.66 -36.50
N LEU A 66 -33.11 12.10 -37.16
CA LEU A 66 -32.04 12.85 -37.84
C LEU A 66 -32.26 12.78 -39.37
N ALA A 67 -32.22 13.93 -40.04
CA ALA A 67 -32.36 13.98 -41.49
C ALA A 67 -30.98 13.75 -42.14
N ALA A 68 -30.82 12.62 -42.82
CA ALA A 68 -29.60 12.29 -43.58
C ALA A 68 -29.68 12.72 -45.06
N GLY A 69 -30.88 13.04 -45.54
CA GLY A 69 -31.10 13.57 -46.90
C GLY A 69 -31.00 12.51 -47.99
N GLU A 70 -30.03 12.61 -48.88
CA GLU A 70 -29.74 11.69 -49.97
C GLU A 70 -28.36 11.04 -49.77
N ILE A 71 -28.27 9.73 -49.98
CA ILE A 71 -27.04 8.96 -49.90
C ILE A 71 -26.85 8.21 -51.21
N ASP A 72 -25.82 8.58 -51.96
CA ASP A 72 -25.46 7.96 -53.23
C ASP A 72 -25.11 6.47 -53.08
N ALA A 73 -25.07 5.76 -54.21
CA ALA A 73 -24.56 4.38 -54.24
C ALA A 73 -23.13 4.30 -53.71
N GLY A 74 -22.88 3.39 -52.73
CA GLY A 74 -21.60 3.28 -52.01
C GLY A 74 -21.32 4.45 -51.06
N GLY A 75 -22.27 5.37 -50.86
CA GLY A 75 -22.12 6.55 -50.01
C GLY A 75 -22.39 6.26 -48.53
N LYS A 76 -21.98 7.21 -47.69
CA LYS A 76 -22.11 7.15 -46.22
C LYS A 76 -22.58 8.48 -45.66
N TRP A 77 -23.45 8.45 -44.67
CA TRP A 77 -23.81 9.57 -43.81
C TRP A 77 -23.36 9.27 -42.39
N GLU A 78 -22.93 10.27 -41.61
CA GLU A 78 -22.45 10.13 -40.24
C GLU A 78 -22.95 11.26 -39.34
N SER A 79 -23.16 10.91 -38.06
CA SER A 79 -23.45 11.84 -37.00
C SER A 79 -22.73 11.40 -35.72
N THR A 80 -22.13 12.32 -35.02
CA THR A 80 -21.45 12.07 -33.73
C THR A 80 -22.35 12.44 -32.55
N TYR A 81 -22.17 11.77 -31.42
CA TYR A 81 -22.92 12.03 -30.19
C TYR A 81 -22.09 11.73 -28.95
N GLY A 82 -22.39 12.45 -27.85
CA GLY A 82 -21.89 12.16 -26.55
C GLY A 82 -22.73 11.11 -25.83
N ILE A 83 -22.11 10.31 -24.98
CA ILE A 83 -22.76 9.25 -24.21
C ILE A 83 -22.60 9.57 -22.71
N ALA A 84 -23.71 9.61 -21.96
CA ALA A 84 -23.71 9.73 -20.52
C ALA A 84 -23.36 8.37 -19.90
N VAL A 85 -22.20 8.28 -19.22
CA VAL A 85 -21.71 7.04 -18.62
C VAL A 85 -21.47 7.21 -17.13
N GLY A 86 -21.84 6.18 -16.35
CA GLY A 86 -21.60 6.15 -14.90
C GLY A 86 -20.44 5.22 -14.49
N SER A 87 -20.15 4.17 -15.27
CA SER A 87 -19.14 3.16 -14.98
C SER A 87 -18.53 2.60 -16.27
N PRO A 88 -17.27 2.14 -16.25
CA PRO A 88 -16.63 1.49 -17.40
C PRO A 88 -17.25 0.11 -17.71
N ILE A 89 -17.13 -0.35 -18.96
CA ILE A 89 -17.53 -1.71 -19.37
C ILE A 89 -16.45 -2.76 -19.05
N LEU A 90 -15.19 -2.34 -18.97
CA LEU A 90 -14.07 -3.15 -18.53
C LEU A 90 -13.45 -2.49 -17.31
N THR A 91 -13.39 -3.20 -16.19
CA THR A 91 -12.71 -2.72 -14.99
C THR A 91 -11.33 -3.34 -14.85
N PHE A 92 -10.41 -2.59 -14.25
CA PHE A 92 -9.03 -3.01 -14.02
C PHE A 92 -8.64 -2.81 -12.57
N LYS A 93 -7.94 -3.82 -12.01
CA LYS A 93 -7.34 -3.74 -10.69
C LYS A 93 -5.89 -4.22 -10.74
N GLU A 94 -5.00 -3.43 -10.17
CA GLU A 94 -3.62 -3.80 -9.92
C GLU A 94 -3.38 -3.96 -8.42
N VAL A 95 -2.72 -5.06 -8.03
CA VAL A 95 -2.19 -5.25 -6.69
C VAL A 95 -0.68 -5.43 -6.80
N PHE A 96 0.04 -4.49 -6.22
CA PHE A 96 1.50 -4.47 -6.17
C PHE A 96 1.93 -4.79 -4.73
N ASP A 97 2.52 -5.97 -4.50
CA ASP A 97 2.89 -6.49 -3.19
C ASP A 97 4.40 -6.66 -3.12
N THR A 98 5.05 -5.94 -2.21
CA THR A 98 6.51 -5.96 -1.99
C THR A 98 6.98 -7.02 -1.00
N CYS A 99 6.08 -7.83 -0.46
CA CYS A 99 6.34 -8.97 0.41
C CYS A 99 5.72 -10.27 -0.12
N GLY A 100 5.70 -10.46 -1.43
CA GLY A 100 4.99 -11.54 -2.12
C GLY A 100 5.32 -12.99 -1.73
N THR A 101 6.21 -13.21 -0.74
CA THR A 101 6.50 -14.52 -0.13
C THR A 101 5.86 -14.68 1.26
N ILE A 102 5.34 -13.60 1.84
CA ILE A 102 4.65 -13.62 3.13
C ILE A 102 3.16 -13.66 2.84
N GLU A 103 2.47 -14.71 3.31
CA GLU A 103 1.01 -14.77 3.24
C GLU A 103 0.44 -13.82 4.29
N THR A 104 0.07 -12.61 3.86
CA THR A 104 -0.66 -11.63 4.65
C THR A 104 -2.05 -11.44 4.04
N ASP A 105 -3.04 -11.09 4.86
CA ASP A 105 -4.40 -10.79 4.39
C ASP A 105 -4.44 -9.52 3.52
N GLU A 106 -3.45 -8.63 3.68
CA GLU A 106 -3.31 -7.38 2.94
C GLU A 106 -1.94 -7.30 2.25
N PRO A 107 -1.86 -6.76 1.02
CA PRO A 107 -0.60 -6.58 0.30
C PRO A 107 0.26 -5.53 1.00
N HIS A 108 1.57 -5.75 1.03
CA HIS A 108 2.55 -4.79 1.54
C HIS A 108 2.99 -3.83 0.43
N TRP A 109 3.01 -2.51 0.71
CA TRP A 109 3.21 -1.48 -0.30
C TRP A 109 4.46 -0.61 -0.08
N ALA A 110 5.52 -1.18 0.48
CA ALA A 110 6.75 -0.45 0.70
C ALA A 110 7.98 -1.34 0.47
N TYR A 111 9.07 -0.76 -0.04
CA TYR A 111 10.34 -1.45 -0.18
C TYR A 111 11.19 -1.33 1.09
N SER A 112 11.84 -2.41 1.50
CA SER A 112 12.94 -2.38 2.47
C SER A 112 14.20 -1.85 1.77
N PHE A 113 14.79 -0.80 2.32
CA PHE A 113 16.01 -0.19 1.77
C PHE A 113 17.20 -1.14 1.82
N GLY A 114 17.92 -1.26 0.70
CA GLY A 114 19.15 -2.04 0.61
C GLY A 114 18.96 -3.56 0.54
N ASP A 115 17.76 -4.06 0.80
CA ASP A 115 17.40 -5.47 0.76
C ASP A 115 16.85 -5.89 -0.61
N GLU A 116 16.85 -7.20 -0.85
CA GLU A 116 16.04 -7.79 -1.92
C GLU A 116 14.59 -7.94 -1.41
N ASN A 117 13.66 -7.33 -2.16
CA ASN A 117 12.23 -7.36 -1.88
C ASN A 117 11.55 -8.32 -2.87
N PRO A 118 10.91 -9.40 -2.41
CA PRO A 118 10.15 -10.30 -3.29
C PRO A 118 8.83 -9.64 -3.70
N VAL A 119 8.76 -9.18 -4.94
CA VAL A 119 7.59 -8.47 -5.47
C VAL A 119 6.65 -9.44 -6.17
N LYS A 120 5.35 -9.28 -5.92
CA LYS A 120 4.26 -9.95 -6.63
C LYS A 120 3.30 -8.91 -7.18
N ILE A 121 3.08 -8.94 -8.50
CA ILE A 121 2.13 -8.06 -9.17
C ILE A 121 0.98 -8.91 -9.67
N THR A 122 -0.25 -8.54 -9.29
CA THR A 122 -1.47 -9.19 -9.79
C THR A 122 -2.28 -8.17 -10.57
N LEU A 123 -2.53 -8.45 -11.84
CA LEU A 123 -3.35 -7.64 -12.75
C LEU A 123 -4.64 -8.38 -13.01
N THR A 124 -5.79 -7.74 -12.80
CA THR A 124 -7.11 -8.35 -12.98
C THR A 124 -7.96 -7.45 -13.86
N LEU A 125 -8.55 -8.03 -14.91
CA LEU A 125 -9.53 -7.40 -15.80
C LEU A 125 -10.87 -8.08 -15.59
N THR A 126 -11.96 -7.29 -15.47
CA THR A 126 -13.31 -7.81 -15.32
C THR A 126 -14.23 -7.20 -16.35
N ASN A 127 -14.92 -8.02 -17.14
CA ASN A 127 -15.93 -7.62 -18.10
C ASN A 127 -17.27 -7.37 -17.38
N GLU A 128 -17.72 -6.12 -17.34
CA GLU A 128 -18.97 -5.71 -16.67
C GLU A 128 -20.19 -5.76 -17.60
N THR A 129 -20.06 -6.35 -18.80
CA THR A 129 -21.13 -6.42 -19.81
C THR A 129 -21.73 -7.81 -19.93
N ASP A 130 -22.81 -7.91 -20.70
CA ASP A 130 -23.48 -9.18 -21.04
C ASP A 130 -22.97 -9.76 -22.39
N GLY A 131 -21.95 -9.16 -22.99
CA GLY A 131 -21.30 -9.61 -24.21
C GLY A 131 -19.81 -9.83 -24.05
N GLU A 132 -19.16 -10.42 -25.04
CA GLU A 132 -17.74 -10.70 -25.06
C GLU A 132 -16.91 -9.43 -25.30
N LEU A 133 -15.76 -9.33 -24.63
CA LEU A 133 -14.72 -8.34 -24.96
C LEU A 133 -13.52 -9.07 -25.57
N ASP A 134 -13.12 -8.65 -26.76
CA ASP A 134 -12.03 -9.22 -27.53
C ASP A 134 -10.91 -8.20 -27.80
N ASN A 135 -9.88 -8.65 -28.51
CA ASN A 135 -8.74 -7.82 -28.92
C ASN A 135 -8.15 -6.99 -27.76
N ILE A 136 -8.12 -7.62 -26.58
CA ILE A 136 -7.62 -7.00 -25.35
C ILE A 136 -6.09 -7.00 -25.40
N ILE A 137 -5.50 -5.81 -25.20
CA ILE A 137 -4.06 -5.63 -25.12
C ILE A 137 -3.76 -4.78 -23.87
N LEU A 138 -3.07 -5.35 -22.91
CA LEU A 138 -2.57 -4.66 -21.73
C LEU A 138 -1.07 -4.45 -21.87
N ASN A 139 -0.63 -3.19 -21.77
CA ASN A 139 0.77 -2.80 -21.72
C ASN A 139 1.06 -2.24 -20.33
N LYS A 140 2.03 -2.85 -19.62
CA LYS A 140 2.51 -2.37 -18.34
C LYS A 140 4.00 -2.04 -18.42
N THR A 141 4.35 -0.84 -18.01
CA THR A 141 5.75 -0.46 -17.79
C THR A 141 6.26 -1.11 -16.51
N ILE A 142 7.34 -1.87 -16.59
CA ILE A 142 7.99 -2.49 -15.44
C ILE A 142 9.08 -1.54 -14.92
N PRO A 143 9.06 -1.18 -13.61
CA PRO A 143 10.06 -0.30 -13.00
C PRO A 143 11.49 -0.84 -13.15
N ILE A 144 12.47 0.07 -13.21
CA ILE A 144 13.90 -0.28 -13.34
C ILE A 144 14.46 -0.96 -12.08
N GLU A 145 13.83 -0.71 -10.93
CA GLU A 145 14.14 -1.33 -9.65
C GLU A 145 13.82 -2.83 -9.62
N LEU A 146 13.02 -3.31 -10.58
CA LEU A 146 12.63 -4.71 -10.67
C LEU A 146 13.54 -5.50 -11.62
N SER A 147 13.93 -6.67 -11.16
CA SER A 147 14.71 -7.68 -11.88
C SER A 147 14.07 -9.06 -11.73
N ASN A 148 14.60 -10.06 -12.44
CA ASN A 148 14.12 -11.45 -12.38
C ASN A 148 12.61 -11.57 -12.61
N ILE A 149 12.11 -10.87 -13.65
CA ILE A 149 10.68 -10.85 -13.99
C ILE A 149 10.24 -12.21 -14.48
N GLU A 150 9.27 -12.81 -13.79
CA GLU A 150 8.69 -14.12 -14.14
C GLU A 150 7.17 -14.02 -14.23
N VAL A 151 6.61 -14.43 -15.36
CA VAL A 151 5.17 -14.64 -15.51
C VAL A 151 4.82 -15.99 -14.88
N VAL A 152 4.17 -15.94 -13.70
CA VAL A 152 3.86 -17.15 -12.91
C VAL A 152 2.62 -17.87 -13.45
N SER A 153 1.57 -17.11 -13.74
CA SER A 153 0.31 -17.65 -14.26
C SER A 153 -0.47 -16.60 -15.02
N THR A 154 -1.18 -17.05 -16.04
CA THR A 154 -2.21 -16.30 -16.74
C THR A 154 -3.44 -17.19 -16.85
N GLN A 155 -4.63 -16.66 -16.58
CA GLN A 155 -5.89 -17.41 -16.75
C GLN A 155 -6.25 -17.54 -18.22
N SER A 156 -5.87 -16.54 -19.05
CA SER A 156 -6.13 -16.51 -20.49
C SER A 156 -5.07 -15.67 -21.20
N GLY A 157 -4.89 -15.91 -22.49
CA GLY A 157 -3.98 -15.15 -23.35
C GLY A 157 -2.50 -15.45 -23.13
N VAL A 158 -1.66 -14.60 -23.72
CA VAL A 158 -0.20 -14.69 -23.68
C VAL A 158 0.37 -13.42 -23.08
N ALA A 159 1.24 -13.57 -22.07
CA ALA A 159 1.97 -12.47 -21.47
C ALA A 159 3.47 -12.60 -21.78
N GLU A 160 4.05 -11.54 -22.31
CA GLU A 160 5.45 -11.46 -22.71
C GLU A 160 6.11 -10.23 -22.09
N TYR A 161 7.29 -10.40 -21.51
CA TYR A 161 8.11 -9.31 -20.99
C TYR A 161 9.33 -9.09 -21.89
N ASP A 162 9.53 -7.84 -22.30
CA ASP A 162 10.73 -7.40 -23.03
C ASP A 162 11.66 -6.63 -22.09
N GLU A 163 12.81 -7.20 -21.77
CA GLU A 163 13.80 -6.60 -20.89
C GLU A 163 14.42 -5.32 -21.49
N GLY A 164 14.53 -5.23 -22.82
CA GLY A 164 15.11 -4.06 -23.49
C GLY A 164 14.26 -2.81 -23.40
N THR A 165 12.96 -2.96 -23.50
CA THR A 165 11.98 -1.86 -23.41
C THR A 165 11.33 -1.73 -22.03
N LYS A 166 11.56 -2.71 -21.15
CA LYS A 166 10.88 -2.82 -19.83
C LYS A 166 9.36 -2.83 -19.93
N GLN A 167 8.83 -3.40 -21.02
CA GLN A 167 7.39 -3.52 -21.25
C GLN A 167 6.93 -4.95 -21.06
N LEU A 168 5.86 -5.12 -20.31
CA LEU A 168 5.07 -6.33 -20.23
C LEU A 168 3.84 -6.16 -21.10
N VAL A 169 3.61 -7.07 -22.03
CA VAL A 169 2.44 -7.08 -22.91
C VAL A 169 1.63 -8.34 -22.66
N TRP A 170 0.34 -8.17 -22.30
CA TRP A 170 -0.61 -9.27 -22.14
C TRP A 170 -1.73 -9.13 -23.17
N LYS A 171 -1.89 -10.12 -24.04
CA LYS A 171 -2.74 -10.08 -25.24
C LYS A 171 -3.29 -11.43 -25.63
N ASP A 172 -4.03 -11.47 -26.75
CA ASP A 172 -4.56 -12.67 -27.42
C ASP A 172 -5.55 -13.48 -26.56
N PHE A 173 -6.52 -12.79 -25.94
CA PHE A 173 -7.58 -13.41 -25.16
C PHE A 173 -8.93 -12.69 -25.26
N ILE A 174 -9.97 -13.38 -24.84
CA ILE A 174 -11.35 -12.91 -24.76
C ILE A 174 -11.77 -12.98 -23.28
N ILE A 175 -12.51 -11.99 -22.82
CA ILE A 175 -13.18 -12.04 -21.52
C ILE A 175 -14.68 -12.18 -21.76
N TYR A 176 -15.24 -13.31 -21.35
CA TYR A 176 -16.66 -13.59 -21.50
C TYR A 176 -17.53 -12.72 -20.58
N PRO A 177 -18.85 -12.66 -20.84
CA PRO A 177 -19.76 -11.84 -20.05
C PRO A 177 -19.65 -12.10 -18.55
N ARG A 178 -19.48 -11.03 -17.76
CA ARG A 178 -19.39 -11.07 -16.30
C ARG A 178 -18.24 -11.90 -15.73
N GLU A 179 -17.25 -12.25 -16.55
CA GLU A 179 -16.07 -12.97 -16.13
C GLU A 179 -14.87 -12.03 -15.91
N SER A 180 -13.88 -12.55 -15.20
CA SER A 180 -12.60 -11.90 -14.96
C SER A 180 -11.47 -12.73 -15.51
N SER A 181 -10.37 -12.08 -15.89
CA SER A 181 -9.11 -12.73 -16.20
C SER A 181 -7.98 -12.08 -15.42
N SER A 182 -7.02 -12.88 -14.95
CA SER A 182 -5.90 -12.39 -14.15
C SER A 182 -4.55 -12.89 -14.65
N LEU A 183 -3.53 -12.04 -14.43
CA LEU A 183 -2.13 -12.28 -14.69
C LEU A 183 -1.34 -12.06 -13.40
N VAL A 184 -0.49 -13.02 -13.04
CA VAL A 184 0.38 -12.93 -11.87
C VAL A 184 1.85 -12.94 -12.30
N ILE A 185 2.60 -11.96 -11.81
CA ILE A 185 4.02 -11.76 -12.08
C ILE A 185 4.77 -11.77 -10.76
N LYS A 186 5.94 -12.41 -10.74
CA LYS A 186 6.92 -12.28 -9.66
C LYS A 186 8.15 -11.53 -10.15
N ALA A 187 8.77 -10.81 -9.24
CA ALA A 187 10.00 -10.06 -9.49
C ALA A 187 10.83 -9.92 -8.21
N THR A 188 12.05 -9.47 -8.34
CA THR A 188 12.90 -9.05 -7.22
C THR A 188 13.11 -7.54 -7.32
N GLY A 189 12.66 -6.80 -6.30
CA GLY A 189 12.86 -5.36 -6.18
C GLY A 189 14.09 -5.03 -5.35
N LYS A 190 14.92 -4.08 -5.80
CA LYS A 190 16.03 -3.53 -5.04
C LYS A 190 16.08 -2.02 -5.21
N VAL A 191 16.15 -1.31 -4.09
CA VAL A 191 16.19 0.15 -4.06
C VAL A 191 17.49 0.64 -3.41
N GLU A 192 18.10 1.66 -4.00
CA GLU A 192 19.40 2.21 -3.57
C GLU A 192 19.29 3.62 -2.95
N ASP A 193 18.12 4.21 -2.97
CA ASP A 193 17.80 5.48 -2.32
C ASP A 193 16.45 5.36 -1.58
N THR A 194 16.09 6.38 -0.81
CA THR A 194 14.87 6.40 0.02
C THR A 194 13.71 7.16 -0.61
N GLU A 195 13.85 7.62 -1.85
CA GLU A 195 12.77 8.27 -2.58
C GLU A 195 11.66 7.26 -2.93
N ARG A 196 10.44 7.76 -3.09
CA ARG A 196 9.31 6.93 -3.55
C ARG A 196 9.58 6.41 -4.96
N LYS A 197 9.27 5.14 -5.19
CA LYS A 197 9.42 4.46 -6.49
C LYS A 197 8.08 4.34 -7.18
N LYS A 198 8.09 4.30 -8.51
CA LYS A 198 6.88 4.12 -9.31
C LYS A 198 6.61 2.64 -9.57
N ALA A 199 5.35 2.21 -9.48
CA ALA A 199 4.93 0.85 -9.83
C ALA A 199 4.87 0.62 -11.36
N GLY A 200 4.92 1.69 -12.16
CA GLY A 200 4.80 1.69 -13.61
C GLY A 200 3.36 1.88 -14.11
N ASP A 201 3.23 2.60 -15.22
CA ASP A 201 1.94 2.89 -15.83
C ASP A 201 1.34 1.66 -16.51
N VAL A 202 0.00 1.67 -16.63
CA VAL A 202 -0.73 0.63 -17.36
C VAL A 202 -1.64 1.27 -18.39
N VAL A 203 -1.59 0.75 -19.62
CA VAL A 203 -2.49 1.12 -20.72
C VAL A 203 -3.16 -0.13 -21.27
N ILE A 204 -4.48 -0.11 -21.36
CA ILE A 204 -5.28 -1.24 -21.85
C ILE A 204 -6.13 -0.75 -23.01
N THR A 205 -6.22 -1.55 -24.07
CA THR A 205 -7.17 -1.37 -25.16
C THR A 205 -8.00 -2.62 -25.33
N TYR A 206 -9.26 -2.47 -25.76
CA TYR A 206 -10.18 -3.58 -25.95
C TYR A 206 -11.27 -3.25 -26.97
N ARG A 207 -12.00 -4.28 -27.41
CA ARG A 207 -13.14 -4.16 -28.32
C ARG A 207 -14.27 -5.09 -27.87
N GLY A 208 -15.51 -4.62 -28.06
CA GLY A 208 -16.73 -5.39 -27.88
C GLY A 208 -17.55 -5.37 -29.17
N ASN A 209 -17.54 -6.46 -29.91
CA ASN A 209 -18.38 -6.62 -31.09
C ASN A 209 -19.81 -6.98 -30.69
N GLY A 210 -20.82 -6.41 -31.38
CA GLY A 210 -22.22 -6.61 -31.03
C GLY A 210 -22.69 -5.87 -29.79
N GLN A 211 -21.81 -5.03 -29.18
CA GLN A 211 -22.10 -4.29 -27.97
C GLN A 211 -22.21 -2.79 -28.21
N GLN A 212 -22.88 -2.11 -27.29
CA GLN A 212 -23.02 -0.66 -27.27
C GLN A 212 -23.01 -0.16 -25.82
N ARG A 213 -22.60 1.09 -25.62
CA ARG A 213 -22.63 1.81 -24.32
C ARG A 213 -23.95 2.54 -24.13
N SER A 214 -24.45 3.16 -25.21
CA SER A 214 -25.73 3.84 -25.20
C SER A 214 -26.91 2.83 -25.26
N SER A 215 -28.09 3.30 -24.91
CA SER A 215 -29.33 2.57 -25.13
C SER A 215 -29.99 2.86 -26.51
N LEU A 216 -29.25 3.49 -27.42
CA LEU A 216 -29.77 3.91 -28.73
C LEU A 216 -30.30 2.73 -29.53
N GLU A 217 -31.52 2.89 -30.06
CA GLU A 217 -32.15 1.95 -30.99
C GLU A 217 -32.38 2.63 -32.33
N PRO A 218 -31.42 2.55 -33.26
CA PRO A 218 -31.56 3.21 -34.56
C PRO A 218 -32.42 2.40 -35.48
N ASP A 219 -33.19 3.12 -36.30
CA ASP A 219 -33.95 2.62 -37.41
C ASP A 219 -33.81 3.60 -38.59
N ILE A 220 -34.27 3.23 -39.78
CA ILE A 220 -34.20 4.05 -40.97
C ILE A 220 -35.56 4.09 -41.68
N SER A 221 -35.93 5.27 -42.18
CA SER A 221 -36.95 5.45 -43.18
C SER A 221 -36.31 6.12 -44.39
N ALA A 222 -36.39 5.48 -45.53
CA ALA A 222 -35.79 5.98 -46.79
C ALA A 222 -36.59 5.49 -47.98
N LEU A 223 -36.42 6.17 -49.09
CA LEU A 223 -36.93 5.75 -50.40
C LEU A 223 -35.78 5.29 -51.29
N THR A 224 -36.06 4.37 -52.21
CA THR A 224 -35.13 3.91 -53.25
C THR A 224 -35.92 3.71 -54.56
N GLU A 225 -35.26 3.23 -55.61
CA GLU A 225 -35.85 2.99 -56.93
C GLU A 225 -36.89 1.88 -56.82
N PHE A 226 -38.16 2.31 -56.80
CA PHE A 226 -39.32 1.45 -56.64
C PHE A 226 -40.40 1.90 -57.67
N LEU A 227 -40.66 1.07 -58.66
CA LEU A 227 -41.63 1.35 -59.69
C LEU A 227 -43.00 0.92 -59.19
N THR A 228 -43.97 1.73 -59.47
CA THR A 228 -45.39 1.45 -59.14
C THR A 228 -46.33 1.96 -60.19
N GLY A 229 -47.36 1.21 -60.46
CA GLY A 229 -48.41 1.56 -61.44
C GLY A 229 -49.73 0.92 -61.06
N ILE A 230 -50.80 1.46 -61.69
CA ILE A 230 -52.13 0.84 -61.63
C ILE A 230 -52.53 0.51 -63.02
N GLU A 231 -52.58 -0.79 -63.32
CA GLU A 231 -53.18 -1.28 -64.57
C GLU A 231 -54.73 -1.34 -64.45
N THR A 232 -55.43 -0.90 -65.44
CA THR A 232 -56.91 -0.93 -65.46
C THR A 232 -57.42 -1.62 -66.72
N ALA A 233 -58.21 -2.67 -66.55
CA ALA A 233 -58.82 -3.42 -67.65
C ALA A 233 -60.31 -3.54 -67.42
N GLU A 234 -61.11 -3.23 -68.45
CA GLU A 234 -62.55 -3.47 -68.42
C GLU A 234 -62.80 -4.96 -68.66
N THR A 235 -63.31 -5.66 -67.65
CA THR A 235 -63.58 -7.11 -67.70
C THR A 235 -65.00 -7.48 -68.04
N GLU A 236 -65.97 -6.60 -67.66
CA GLU A 236 -67.38 -6.64 -68.05
C GLU A 236 -67.85 -5.20 -68.29
N PRO A 237 -68.99 -4.97 -69.05
CA PRO A 237 -69.45 -3.62 -69.29
C PRO A 237 -69.64 -2.79 -68.02
N ASN A 238 -68.86 -1.68 -67.92
CA ASN A 238 -68.72 -0.78 -66.76
C ASN A 238 -68.11 -1.39 -65.52
N THR A 239 -67.53 -2.62 -65.53
CA THR A 239 -66.81 -3.24 -64.47
C THR A 239 -65.34 -3.31 -64.86
N TRP A 240 -64.49 -2.66 -64.04
CA TRP A 240 -63.05 -2.56 -64.24
C TRP A 240 -62.33 -3.34 -63.19
N THR A 241 -61.40 -4.19 -63.61
CA THR A 241 -60.39 -4.75 -62.71
C THR A 241 -59.20 -3.80 -62.71
N CYS A 242 -58.88 -3.30 -61.55
CA CYS A 242 -57.71 -2.43 -61.30
C CYS A 242 -56.66 -3.23 -60.53
N THR A 243 -55.45 -3.34 -61.10
CA THR A 243 -54.33 -4.06 -60.47
C THR A 243 -53.23 -3.06 -60.07
N LEU A 244 -52.97 -2.91 -58.81
CA LEU A 244 -51.77 -2.20 -58.29
C LEU A 244 -50.56 -3.12 -58.45
N GLU A 245 -49.58 -2.66 -59.21
CA GLU A 245 -48.31 -3.35 -59.40
C GLU A 245 -47.17 -2.53 -58.73
N CYS A 246 -46.30 -3.21 -58.04
CA CYS A 246 -45.09 -2.65 -57.36
C CYS A 246 -43.90 -3.50 -57.75
N SER A 247 -42.83 -2.89 -58.25
CA SER A 247 -41.56 -3.55 -58.61
C SER A 247 -40.37 -2.89 -57.91
N ASN A 248 -39.52 -3.68 -57.28
CA ASN A 248 -38.28 -3.21 -56.73
C ASN A 248 -37.21 -3.12 -57.82
N GLU A 249 -36.91 -1.93 -58.31
CA GLU A 249 -35.90 -1.67 -59.34
C GLU A 249 -34.50 -1.42 -58.77
N SER A 250 -34.38 -1.36 -57.40
CA SER A 250 -33.10 -1.17 -56.73
C SER A 250 -32.34 -2.49 -56.57
N ASP A 251 -31.05 -2.42 -56.32
CA ASP A 251 -30.27 -3.59 -55.91
C ASP A 251 -30.25 -3.80 -54.37
N LEU A 252 -31.12 -3.09 -53.65
CA LEU A 252 -31.39 -3.28 -52.23
C LEU A 252 -32.65 -4.14 -52.02
N ILE A 253 -32.73 -4.85 -50.91
CA ILE A 253 -33.98 -5.47 -50.47
C ILE A 253 -34.90 -4.38 -49.93
N VAL A 254 -36.15 -4.31 -50.44
CA VAL A 254 -37.16 -3.32 -50.03
C VAL A 254 -38.28 -4.02 -49.28
N ARG A 255 -38.69 -3.51 -48.15
CA ARG A 255 -39.90 -3.96 -47.45
C ARG A 255 -41.07 -3.06 -47.80
N LEU A 256 -42.15 -3.68 -48.30
CA LEU A 256 -43.44 -3.03 -48.58
C LEU A 256 -44.36 -3.23 -47.37
N ASP A 257 -44.54 -2.16 -46.56
CA ASP A 257 -45.32 -2.21 -45.33
C ASP A 257 -46.83 -1.96 -45.59
N LYS A 258 -47.16 -1.01 -46.45
CA LYS A 258 -48.57 -0.63 -46.73
C LYS A 258 -48.76 -0.23 -48.15
N ALA A 259 -49.92 -0.61 -48.70
CA ALA A 259 -50.40 -0.22 -50.05
C ALA A 259 -51.87 0.21 -49.96
N GLU A 260 -52.14 1.44 -50.36
CA GLU A 260 -53.50 2.00 -50.43
C GLU A 260 -53.75 2.52 -51.80
N VAL A 261 -55.00 2.30 -52.34
CA VAL A 261 -55.43 2.88 -53.55
C VAL A 261 -56.74 3.63 -53.31
N PHE A 262 -56.83 4.81 -53.89
CA PHE A 262 -57.96 5.69 -53.78
C PHE A 262 -58.51 5.97 -55.17
N LEU A 263 -59.85 5.80 -55.39
CA LEU A 263 -60.57 6.19 -56.55
C LEU A 263 -60.94 7.68 -56.44
N THR A 264 -60.73 8.44 -57.54
CA THR A 264 -61.18 9.81 -57.62
C THR A 264 -62.52 9.79 -58.39
N PRO A 265 -63.65 10.18 -57.77
CA PRO A 265 -64.94 10.20 -58.41
C PRO A 265 -64.98 11.20 -59.59
N GLU A 266 -65.77 10.88 -60.67
CA GLU A 266 -65.91 11.74 -61.87
C GLU A 266 -66.55 13.11 -61.57
N ASP A 267 -67.39 13.19 -60.55
CA ASP A 267 -68.05 14.41 -60.07
C ASP A 267 -67.17 15.32 -59.19
N GLY A 268 -65.91 14.98 -58.94
CA GLY A 268 -64.99 15.72 -58.11
C GLY A 268 -65.25 15.60 -56.62
N GLY A 269 -65.98 14.58 -56.19
CA GLY A 269 -66.24 14.26 -54.78
C GLY A 269 -64.98 13.81 -53.99
N GLU A 270 -65.18 13.45 -52.73
CA GLU A 270 -64.09 12.93 -51.89
C GLU A 270 -63.54 11.60 -52.44
N LYS A 271 -62.23 11.42 -52.38
CA LYS A 271 -61.55 10.19 -52.78
C LYS A 271 -62.03 9.02 -51.92
N GLN A 272 -62.44 7.93 -52.63
CA GLN A 272 -62.87 6.71 -51.98
C GLN A 272 -61.75 5.69 -51.92
N LYS A 273 -61.49 5.15 -50.73
CA LYS A 273 -60.50 4.08 -50.56
C LYS A 273 -61.02 2.77 -51.12
N MET A 274 -60.30 2.20 -52.07
CA MET A 274 -60.70 0.98 -52.81
C MET A 274 -59.86 -0.23 -52.38
N LEU A 275 -58.58 0.00 -52.03
CA LEU A 275 -57.67 -1.04 -51.56
C LEU A 275 -56.95 -0.51 -50.33
N GLU A 276 -56.81 -1.34 -49.30
CA GLU A 276 -55.91 -1.17 -48.16
C GLU A 276 -55.32 -2.52 -47.77
N GLU A 277 -54.04 -2.68 -48.01
CA GLU A 277 -53.31 -3.87 -47.65
C GLU A 277 -52.02 -3.53 -46.83
N THR A 278 -51.66 -4.44 -45.97
CA THR A 278 -50.42 -4.38 -45.20
C THR A 278 -49.60 -5.63 -45.48
N PRO A 279 -48.95 -5.70 -46.66
CA PRO A 279 -48.29 -6.92 -47.12
C PRO A 279 -47.16 -7.38 -46.14
N GLY A 280 -46.38 -6.45 -45.58
CA GLY A 280 -45.30 -6.75 -44.66
C GLY A 280 -44.23 -7.67 -45.27
N ILE A 281 -44.04 -7.60 -46.59
CA ILE A 281 -43.14 -8.50 -47.35
C ILE A 281 -41.83 -7.80 -47.71
N GLU A 282 -40.76 -8.58 -47.84
CA GLU A 282 -39.49 -8.15 -48.43
C GLU A 282 -39.48 -8.49 -49.91
N LEU A 283 -39.20 -7.50 -50.75
CA LEU A 283 -39.02 -7.63 -52.19
C LEU A 283 -37.53 -7.59 -52.52
N GLU A 284 -37.02 -8.67 -53.09
CA GLU A 284 -35.64 -8.73 -53.60
C GLU A 284 -35.52 -7.84 -54.88
N PRO A 285 -34.28 -7.53 -55.30
CA PRO A 285 -34.10 -6.85 -56.61
C PRO A 285 -34.85 -7.53 -57.74
N ASP A 286 -35.50 -6.73 -58.61
CA ASP A 286 -36.33 -7.15 -59.74
C ASP A 286 -37.57 -8.00 -59.36
N GLN A 287 -37.97 -8.02 -58.08
CA GLN A 287 -39.13 -8.74 -57.59
C GLN A 287 -40.35 -7.81 -57.57
N GLU A 288 -41.49 -8.39 -57.98
CA GLU A 288 -42.78 -7.69 -58.10
C GLU A 288 -43.80 -8.18 -57.07
N TRP A 289 -44.70 -7.29 -56.68
CA TRP A 289 -45.89 -7.58 -55.89
C TRP A 289 -47.10 -6.91 -56.55
N SER A 290 -48.23 -7.58 -56.57
CA SER A 290 -49.47 -7.01 -57.13
C SER A 290 -50.67 -7.39 -56.27
N SER A 291 -51.70 -6.49 -56.34
CA SER A 291 -53.03 -6.74 -55.76
C SER A 291 -54.10 -6.09 -56.61
N SER A 292 -55.25 -6.78 -56.79
CA SER A 292 -56.30 -6.36 -57.67
C SER A 292 -57.61 -6.08 -56.91
N PHE A 293 -58.39 -5.14 -57.41
CA PHE A 293 -59.72 -4.82 -56.88
C PHE A 293 -60.66 -4.44 -58.10
N GLU A 294 -61.94 -4.52 -57.87
CA GLU A 294 -62.94 -4.20 -58.89
C GLU A 294 -63.60 -2.83 -58.66
N VAL A 295 -63.89 -2.11 -59.74
CA VAL A 295 -64.55 -0.79 -59.74
C VAL A 295 -65.66 -0.76 -60.78
N GLU A 296 -66.84 -0.35 -60.35
CA GLU A 296 -67.92 -0.02 -61.30
C GLU A 296 -67.80 1.43 -61.78
N SER A 297 -67.55 1.63 -63.08
CA SER A 297 -67.40 2.96 -63.67
C SER A 297 -67.74 2.94 -65.17
N LYS A 298 -68.36 4.00 -65.64
CA LYS A 298 -68.67 4.16 -67.06
C LYS A 298 -67.48 4.59 -67.92
N SER A 299 -66.43 5.07 -67.27
CA SER A 299 -65.19 5.46 -67.93
C SER A 299 -64.00 4.83 -67.17
N THR A 300 -62.79 4.88 -67.75
CA THR A 300 -61.60 4.37 -67.13
C THR A 300 -61.41 4.99 -65.71
N PRO A 301 -61.34 4.19 -64.62
CA PRO A 301 -61.23 4.68 -63.30
C PRO A 301 -59.91 5.49 -63.10
N LYS A 302 -60.03 6.63 -62.43
CA LYS A 302 -58.85 7.44 -62.03
C LYS A 302 -58.45 7.10 -60.61
N CYS A 303 -57.39 6.31 -60.49
CA CYS A 303 -56.86 5.87 -59.18
C CYS A 303 -55.58 6.60 -58.87
N THR A 304 -55.35 6.81 -57.59
CA THR A 304 -54.06 7.26 -56.99
C THR A 304 -53.66 6.27 -55.93
N GLN A 305 -52.33 6.02 -55.74
CA GLN A 305 -51.79 5.11 -54.73
C GLN A 305 -50.97 5.86 -53.71
N ASP A 306 -51.03 5.38 -52.50
CA ASP A 306 -50.09 5.74 -51.37
C ASP A 306 -49.43 4.47 -50.89
N LEU A 307 -48.08 4.47 -50.84
CA LEU A 307 -47.26 3.33 -50.46
C LEU A 307 -46.35 3.70 -49.33
N ILE A 308 -46.19 2.77 -48.39
CA ILE A 308 -45.17 2.84 -47.37
C ILE A 308 -44.23 1.69 -47.66
N TYR A 309 -43.01 2.02 -48.05
CA TYR A 309 -41.91 1.08 -48.25
C TYR A 309 -40.59 1.68 -47.82
N THR A 310 -39.62 0.83 -47.46
CA THR A 310 -38.28 1.26 -47.07
C THR A 310 -37.27 0.17 -47.41
N PRO A 311 -36.02 0.51 -47.79
CA PRO A 311 -34.95 -0.45 -47.89
C PRO A 311 -34.74 -1.14 -46.54
N THR A 312 -34.54 -2.45 -46.56
CA THR A 312 -34.24 -3.20 -45.33
C THR A 312 -32.85 -2.85 -44.81
N ARG A 313 -32.68 -2.96 -43.51
CA ARG A 313 -31.45 -2.60 -42.84
C ARG A 313 -30.82 -3.76 -42.06
N GLU A 314 -29.51 -3.67 -41.87
CA GLU A 314 -28.72 -4.41 -40.90
C GLU A 314 -28.13 -3.42 -39.91
N ILE A 315 -28.11 -3.76 -38.61
CA ILE A 315 -27.54 -2.92 -37.56
C ILE A 315 -26.31 -3.61 -37.03
N THR A 316 -25.17 -2.94 -37.11
CA THR A 316 -23.93 -3.37 -36.50
C THR A 316 -23.61 -2.48 -35.32
N LYS A 317 -23.06 -3.09 -34.27
CA LYS A 317 -22.71 -2.41 -33.01
C LYS A 317 -21.30 -2.80 -32.61
N ARG A 318 -20.53 -1.82 -32.19
CA ARG A 318 -19.17 -2.05 -31.74
C ARG A 318 -18.77 -0.99 -30.74
N VAL A 319 -18.13 -1.44 -29.64
CA VAL A 319 -17.48 -0.57 -28.69
C VAL A 319 -15.98 -0.78 -28.80
N VAL A 320 -15.20 0.31 -28.78
CA VAL A 320 -13.75 0.30 -28.60
C VAL A 320 -13.41 1.09 -27.34
N GLY A 321 -12.55 0.54 -26.49
CA GLY A 321 -12.24 1.20 -25.23
C GLY A 321 -10.74 1.25 -24.95
N SER A 322 -10.36 2.24 -24.14
CA SER A 322 -9.03 2.36 -23.56
C SER A 322 -9.11 2.68 -22.08
N ILE A 323 -8.20 2.10 -21.30
CA ILE A 323 -8.00 2.40 -19.88
C ILE A 323 -6.57 2.86 -19.70
N GLU A 324 -6.38 4.01 -19.07
CA GLU A 324 -5.09 4.53 -18.66
C GLU A 324 -5.05 4.58 -17.13
N LYS A 325 -4.13 3.84 -16.49
CA LYS A 325 -3.92 3.85 -15.05
C LYS A 325 -2.62 4.53 -14.70
N SER A 326 -2.69 5.53 -13.83
CA SER A 326 -1.53 6.20 -13.26
C SER A 326 -0.69 5.26 -12.40
N SER A 327 0.63 5.43 -12.45
CA SER A 327 1.56 4.64 -11.66
C SER A 327 1.41 4.93 -10.17
N GLN A 328 1.24 3.89 -9.37
CA GLN A 328 1.24 3.97 -7.91
C GLN A 328 2.63 4.34 -7.38
N ASP A 329 2.67 5.18 -6.35
CA ASP A 329 3.87 5.51 -5.59
C ASP A 329 4.13 4.46 -4.51
N ILE A 330 5.28 3.77 -4.59
CA ILE A 330 5.71 2.79 -3.61
C ILE A 330 6.77 3.44 -2.71
N PRO A 331 6.48 3.67 -1.43
CA PRO A 331 7.44 4.25 -0.50
C PRO A 331 8.54 3.26 -0.12
N VAL A 332 9.63 3.80 0.44
CA VAL A 332 10.79 3.03 0.92
C VAL A 332 10.92 3.24 2.41
N TYR A 333 11.03 2.18 3.20
CA TYR A 333 11.26 2.30 4.63
C TYR A 333 12.73 2.03 4.98
N LYS A 334 13.25 2.92 5.82
CA LYS A 334 14.61 2.91 6.36
C LYS A 334 14.60 3.59 7.71
N ILE A 335 15.40 3.08 8.64
CA ILE A 335 15.65 3.74 9.91
C ILE A 335 17.16 3.94 10.10
N ASP A 336 17.49 5.03 10.79
CA ASP A 336 18.80 5.26 11.39
C ASP A 336 18.61 5.44 12.91
N TYR A 337 19.67 5.24 13.70
CA TYR A 337 19.59 5.41 15.13
C TYR A 337 20.82 6.10 15.72
N THR A 338 20.63 6.69 16.89
CA THR A 338 21.71 7.19 17.77
C THR A 338 21.53 6.65 19.16
N LYS A 339 22.65 6.46 19.89
CA LYS A 339 22.66 6.12 21.30
C LYS A 339 23.66 6.98 22.05
N GLU A 340 23.20 7.58 23.13
CA GLU A 340 24.00 8.48 23.94
C GLU A 340 23.93 8.10 25.43
N PHE A 341 25.03 8.34 26.16
CA PHE A 341 25.12 8.19 27.60
C PHE A 341 25.38 9.56 28.23
N ASP A 342 24.63 9.91 29.27
CA ASP A 342 24.86 11.11 30.06
C ASP A 342 25.01 10.77 31.57
N PRO A 343 26.22 10.88 32.13
CA PRO A 343 27.48 11.28 31.50
C PRO A 343 28.06 10.17 30.59
N PRO A 344 28.86 10.54 29.55
CA PRO A 344 29.44 9.58 28.61
C PRO A 344 30.53 8.70 29.23
N SER A 345 30.97 9.06 30.43
CA SER A 345 31.95 8.29 31.23
C SER A 345 31.70 8.44 32.73
N VAL A 346 31.95 7.37 33.45
CA VAL A 346 31.78 7.30 34.91
C VAL A 346 33.12 7.13 35.63
N SER A 347 33.13 7.48 36.90
CA SER A 347 34.30 7.26 37.74
C SER A 347 34.46 5.78 38.10
N SER A 348 35.70 5.23 38.02
CA SER A 348 35.95 3.86 38.44
C SER A 348 35.58 3.63 39.90
N PHE A 349 35.05 2.45 40.20
CA PHE A 349 34.69 1.96 41.53
C PHE A 349 33.61 2.77 42.28
N ASP A 350 32.98 3.73 41.61
CA ASP A 350 31.85 4.50 42.14
C ASP A 350 30.50 3.96 41.61
N LYS A 351 29.41 4.32 42.29
CA LYS A 351 28.03 4.09 41.82
C LYS A 351 27.57 5.40 41.22
N THR A 352 27.37 5.40 39.92
CA THR A 352 26.97 6.61 39.16
C THR A 352 25.71 6.35 38.36
N PRO A 353 24.66 7.16 38.55
CA PRO A 353 23.50 7.11 37.63
C PRO A 353 23.91 7.62 36.24
N VAL A 354 23.43 6.95 35.21
CA VAL A 354 23.69 7.29 33.81
C VAL A 354 22.37 7.27 33.08
N GLU A 355 22.05 8.38 32.46
CA GLU A 355 20.91 8.43 31.52
C GLU A 355 21.34 7.90 30.16
N VAL A 356 20.51 7.05 29.56
CA VAL A 356 20.71 6.49 28.24
C VAL A 356 19.59 6.98 27.37
N THR A 357 19.94 7.58 26.24
CA THR A 357 18.98 8.00 25.21
C THR A 357 19.24 7.23 23.93
N ILE A 358 18.22 6.57 23.42
CA ILE A 358 18.23 5.92 22.11
C ILE A 358 17.18 6.61 21.27
N GLU A 359 17.59 7.16 20.14
CA GLU A 359 16.69 7.78 19.16
C GLU A 359 16.71 6.97 17.87
N VAL A 360 15.53 6.59 17.39
CA VAL A 360 15.32 5.89 16.11
C VAL A 360 14.59 6.84 15.18
N LYS A 361 15.26 7.26 14.12
CA LYS A 361 14.75 8.20 13.13
C LYS A 361 14.26 7.45 11.90
N ASN A 362 13.06 7.81 11.38
CA ASN A 362 12.59 7.39 10.07
C ASN A 362 13.33 8.19 8.98
N THR A 363 14.26 7.56 8.29
CA THR A 363 15.03 8.17 7.19
C THR A 363 14.56 7.68 5.81
N GLY A 364 13.46 6.93 5.79
CA GLY A 364 12.77 6.48 4.60
C GLY A 364 11.68 7.46 4.13
N SER A 365 10.92 7.05 3.11
CA SER A 365 9.71 7.76 2.63
C SER A 365 8.41 7.06 3.02
N ALA A 366 8.49 5.87 3.65
CA ALA A 366 7.35 5.14 4.19
C ALA A 366 7.03 5.63 5.61
N ARG A 367 5.78 5.46 6.03
CA ARG A 367 5.36 5.63 7.42
C ARG A 367 5.66 4.38 8.23
N LEU A 368 6.05 4.56 9.49
CA LEU A 368 6.39 3.47 10.39
C LEU A 368 5.38 3.37 11.53
N ASN A 369 4.93 2.15 11.82
CA ASN A 369 3.86 1.88 12.77
C ASN A 369 4.32 1.15 14.04
N GLU A 370 5.43 0.42 13.95
CA GLU A 370 5.93 -0.47 15.00
C GLU A 370 7.43 -0.31 15.16
N PHE A 371 7.91 -0.34 16.42
CA PHE A 371 9.32 -0.26 16.75
C PHE A 371 9.66 -1.29 17.81
N THR A 372 10.77 -2.00 17.62
CA THR A 372 11.39 -2.82 18.67
C THR A 372 12.85 -2.41 18.80
N ILE A 373 13.24 -2.07 20.02
CA ILE A 373 14.60 -1.67 20.35
C ILE A 373 15.15 -2.69 21.36
N GLU A 374 16.23 -3.34 21.01
CA GLU A 374 16.96 -4.29 21.86
C GLU A 374 18.29 -3.68 22.25
N ASP A 375 18.48 -3.41 23.53
CA ASP A 375 19.73 -2.89 24.08
C ASP A 375 20.38 -3.91 24.99
N ASN A 376 21.67 -4.20 24.77
CA ASN A 376 22.44 -5.15 25.57
C ASN A 376 23.32 -4.40 26.56
N LEU A 377 22.95 -4.44 27.83
CA LEU A 377 23.75 -3.88 28.92
C LEU A 377 24.79 -4.90 29.36
N PRO A 378 26.07 -4.51 29.48
CA PRO A 378 27.09 -5.39 30.08
C PRO A 378 26.90 -5.52 31.60
N ASP A 379 27.56 -6.49 32.19
CA ASP A 379 27.72 -6.60 33.66
C ASP A 379 28.39 -5.34 34.22
N ASP A 380 28.29 -5.14 35.53
CA ASP A 380 28.63 -3.92 36.28
C ASP A 380 27.75 -2.69 35.92
N ILE A 381 26.60 -2.94 35.27
CA ILE A 381 25.54 -1.93 35.03
C ILE A 381 24.20 -2.51 35.47
N MET A 382 23.57 -1.90 36.46
CA MET A 382 22.26 -2.31 36.94
C MET A 382 21.17 -1.77 35.97
N PRO A 383 20.25 -2.62 35.47
CA PRO A 383 19.22 -2.21 34.53
C PRO A 383 18.22 -1.22 35.14
N PRO A 384 17.45 -0.48 34.28
CA PRO A 384 16.44 0.47 34.74
C PRO A 384 15.22 -0.25 35.35
N THR A 385 14.45 0.48 36.15
CA THR A 385 13.09 0.10 36.50
C THR A 385 12.11 0.78 35.56
N THR A 386 10.93 0.21 35.40
CA THR A 386 9.87 0.74 34.47
C THR A 386 9.51 2.20 34.77
N GLU A 387 9.58 2.62 36.03
CA GLU A 387 9.27 3.99 36.46
C GLU A 387 10.25 5.06 35.92
N HIS A 388 11.44 4.62 35.48
CA HIS A 388 12.49 5.50 34.98
C HIS A 388 12.64 5.44 33.44
N ILE A 389 11.61 4.95 32.75
CA ILE A 389 11.59 4.87 31.29
C ILE A 389 10.62 5.90 30.75
N THR A 390 11.06 6.71 29.81
CA THR A 390 10.21 7.66 29.08
C THR A 390 10.36 7.43 27.60
N VAL A 391 9.22 7.30 26.91
CA VAL A 391 9.15 7.20 25.45
C VAL A 391 8.68 8.55 24.90
N TRP A 392 9.32 9.03 23.85
CA TRP A 392 8.97 10.26 23.15
C TRP A 392 8.70 9.96 21.70
N ILE A 393 7.66 10.59 21.16
CA ILE A 393 7.32 10.54 19.74
C ILE A 393 7.16 11.97 19.27
N ARG A 394 7.90 12.38 18.22
CA ARG A 394 7.88 13.76 17.70
C ARG A 394 8.17 14.81 18.79
N ASP A 395 9.11 14.52 19.68
CA ASP A 395 9.46 15.35 20.83
C ASP A 395 8.34 15.55 21.88
N GLU A 396 7.25 14.79 21.81
CA GLU A 396 6.19 14.73 22.82
C GLU A 396 6.26 13.42 23.61
N VAL A 397 5.98 13.48 24.92
CA VAL A 397 5.95 12.29 25.78
C VAL A 397 4.83 11.37 25.34
N TYR A 398 5.18 10.15 24.95
CA TYR A 398 4.22 9.13 24.58
C TYR A 398 3.57 8.52 25.82
N SER A 399 2.25 8.61 25.92
CA SER A 399 1.45 8.07 27.03
C SER A 399 0.67 6.80 26.65
N GLY A 400 0.86 6.30 25.41
CA GLY A 400 0.23 5.08 24.93
C GLY A 400 0.90 3.82 25.49
N PRO A 401 0.37 2.66 25.13
CA PRO A 401 0.92 1.38 25.59
C PRO A 401 2.29 1.10 24.95
N PHE A 402 3.26 0.68 25.78
CA PHE A 402 4.51 0.09 25.33
C PHE A 402 4.89 -1.10 26.21
N GLU A 403 5.59 -2.06 25.65
CA GLU A 403 6.10 -3.22 26.37
C GLU A 403 7.57 -2.99 26.70
N PHE A 404 7.96 -3.32 27.94
CA PHE A 404 9.35 -3.33 28.38
C PHE A 404 9.69 -4.64 29.05
N VAL A 405 10.74 -5.31 28.57
CA VAL A 405 11.20 -6.60 29.07
C VAL A 405 12.69 -6.54 29.40
N ILE A 406 13.07 -7.13 30.52
CA ILE A 406 14.47 -7.30 30.94
C ILE A 406 14.77 -8.80 30.98
N ASP A 407 15.88 -9.22 30.37
CA ASP A 407 16.35 -10.60 30.37
C ASP A 407 17.84 -10.67 30.81
N PRO A 408 18.19 -11.32 31.92
CA PRO A 408 17.32 -11.94 32.93
C PRO A 408 16.47 -10.93 33.71
N GLU A 409 15.28 -11.35 34.16
CA GLU A 409 14.30 -10.53 34.88
C GLU A 409 14.79 -10.34 36.36
N ASP A 410 15.89 -9.65 36.53
CA ASP A 410 16.44 -9.28 37.85
C ASP A 410 17.16 -7.91 37.77
N GLN A 411 17.61 -7.42 38.93
CA GLN A 411 18.34 -6.16 39.05
C GLN A 411 19.80 -6.41 39.45
N ASP A 412 20.34 -7.60 39.17
CA ASP A 412 21.68 -7.98 39.59
C ASP A 412 22.76 -7.28 38.73
N PRO A 413 23.51 -6.32 39.24
CA PRO A 413 24.50 -5.61 38.45
C PRO A 413 25.71 -6.49 38.05
N GLU A 414 25.85 -7.68 38.60
CA GLU A 414 26.94 -8.59 38.25
C GLU A 414 26.66 -9.39 36.97
N LYS A 415 25.46 -9.24 36.38
CA LYS A 415 25.03 -9.90 35.15
C LYS A 415 24.87 -8.91 34.03
N ALA A 416 25.07 -9.40 32.82
CA ALA A 416 24.64 -8.69 31.61
C ALA A 416 23.11 -8.83 31.42
N HIS A 417 22.47 -7.80 30.94
CA HIS A 417 21.02 -7.76 30.71
C HIS A 417 20.70 -7.35 29.26
N LYS A 418 19.66 -7.95 28.69
CA LYS A 418 19.05 -7.49 27.44
C LYS A 418 17.76 -6.74 27.78
N LEU A 419 17.69 -5.50 27.37
CA LEU A 419 16.50 -4.67 27.46
C LEU A 419 15.76 -4.73 26.12
N THR A 420 14.46 -4.99 26.14
CA THR A 420 13.62 -4.96 24.95
C THR A 420 12.49 -3.97 25.17
N PHE A 421 12.39 -2.99 24.29
CA PHE A 421 11.32 -2.00 24.25
C PHE A 421 10.51 -2.23 22.97
N ARG A 422 9.16 -2.33 23.09
CA ARG A 422 8.27 -2.45 21.95
C ARG A 422 7.18 -1.39 22.01
N VAL A 423 7.00 -0.69 20.88
CA VAL A 423 5.92 0.26 20.66
C VAL A 423 5.21 -0.16 19.39
N GLU A 424 3.95 -0.55 19.50
CA GLU A 424 3.15 -1.12 18.40
C GLU A 424 1.85 -0.34 18.23
N GLY A 425 1.23 -0.42 17.05
CA GLY A 425 -0.09 0.15 16.79
C GLY A 425 -0.13 1.68 16.85
N LEU A 426 0.92 2.36 16.45
CA LEU A 426 1.00 3.82 16.46
C LEU A 426 -0.13 4.48 15.65
N LYS A 427 -0.53 3.85 14.53
CA LYS A 427 -1.65 4.31 13.68
C LYS A 427 -2.93 4.55 14.47
N ASP A 428 -3.20 3.68 15.46
CA ASP A 428 -4.44 3.71 16.25
C ASP A 428 -4.35 4.60 17.51
N THR A 429 -3.16 5.15 17.79
CA THR A 429 -2.91 5.97 18.98
C THR A 429 -2.54 7.41 18.64
N VAL A 430 -1.30 7.66 18.27
CA VAL A 430 -0.75 9.00 18.01
C VAL A 430 -0.47 9.25 16.52
N GLY A 431 -0.76 8.27 15.66
CA GLY A 431 -0.42 8.26 14.24
C GLY A 431 0.97 7.66 13.98
N GLU A 432 1.14 7.14 12.76
CA GLU A 432 2.40 6.58 12.29
C GLU A 432 3.54 7.62 12.30
N ILE A 433 4.78 7.17 12.43
CA ILE A 433 5.97 8.03 12.35
C ILE A 433 6.21 8.38 10.88
N GLU A 434 6.04 9.64 10.53
CA GLU A 434 6.26 10.17 9.18
C GLU A 434 7.77 10.21 8.81
N PRO A 435 8.12 10.38 7.53
CA PRO A 435 9.49 10.67 7.12
C PRO A 435 10.11 11.82 7.93
N ASP A 436 11.38 11.67 8.33
CA ASP A 436 12.16 12.60 9.16
C ASP A 436 11.73 12.72 10.63
N GLU A 437 10.65 12.11 11.07
CA GLU A 437 10.27 12.02 12.47
C GLU A 437 11.02 10.92 13.22
N SER A 438 11.02 10.97 14.55
CA SER A 438 11.71 9.99 15.40
C SER A 438 10.88 9.48 16.56
N LEU A 439 11.25 8.28 17.02
CA LEU A 439 10.92 7.73 18.31
C LEU A 439 12.17 7.77 19.17
N LYS A 440 12.04 8.25 20.43
CA LYS A 440 13.14 8.36 21.37
C LYS A 440 12.78 7.65 22.66
N ILE A 441 13.71 6.85 23.20
CA ILE A 441 13.59 6.22 24.51
C ILE A 441 14.69 6.77 25.40
N ASN A 442 14.28 7.25 26.57
CA ASN A 442 15.18 7.67 27.62
C ASN A 442 14.95 6.79 28.85
N TYR A 443 16.03 6.29 29.44
CA TYR A 443 15.99 5.49 30.66
C TYR A 443 17.28 5.67 31.47
N ALA A 444 17.18 5.46 32.78
CA ALA A 444 18.31 5.60 33.69
C ALA A 444 18.83 4.23 34.14
N VAL A 445 20.15 4.01 34.02
CA VAL A 445 20.85 2.85 34.52
C VAL A 445 21.80 3.27 35.68
N MET A 446 22.24 2.32 36.50
CA MET A 446 23.23 2.58 37.53
C MET A 446 24.53 1.88 37.15
N ALA A 447 25.56 2.65 36.82
CA ALA A 447 26.92 2.15 36.73
C ALA A 447 27.41 1.69 38.10
N TRP A 448 27.71 0.38 38.25
CA TRP A 448 27.93 -0.26 39.55
C TRP A 448 29.39 -0.63 39.75
N ARG A 449 30.20 0.34 40.17
CA ARG A 449 31.63 0.14 40.46
C ARG A 449 32.45 -0.33 39.26
N ASN A 450 32.21 0.27 38.13
CA ASN A 450 32.89 -0.05 36.87
C ASN A 450 34.41 -0.02 37.01
N ARG A 451 35.09 -0.97 36.39
CA ARG A 451 36.54 -1.17 36.45
C ARG A 451 37.22 -0.50 35.26
N PRO A 452 38.32 0.22 35.47
CA PRO A 452 38.99 0.95 34.38
C PRO A 452 39.70 0.04 33.37
N GLU A 453 40.01 -1.21 33.75
CA GLU A 453 40.62 -2.22 32.89
C GLU A 453 39.65 -3.00 32.01
N LYS A 454 38.33 -2.78 32.16
CA LYS A 454 37.26 -3.47 31.45
C LYS A 454 36.55 -2.51 30.53
N GLU A 455 36.19 -2.99 29.33
CA GLU A 455 35.29 -2.27 28.43
C GLU A 455 33.83 -2.61 28.73
N TYR A 456 32.96 -1.63 28.56
CA TYR A 456 31.52 -1.75 28.79
C TYR A 456 30.75 -1.47 27.50
N PRO A 457 30.84 -2.40 26.51
CA PRO A 457 30.07 -2.27 25.28
C PRO A 457 28.57 -2.45 25.55
N SER A 458 27.75 -1.64 24.92
CA SER A 458 26.30 -1.67 25.04
C SER A 458 25.69 -1.52 23.65
N PRO A 459 25.81 -2.55 22.80
CA PRO A 459 25.29 -2.53 21.44
C PRO A 459 23.78 -2.55 21.43
N VAL A 460 23.18 -1.89 20.43
CA VAL A 460 21.75 -1.80 20.27
C VAL A 460 21.34 -2.28 18.88
N THR A 461 20.19 -2.93 18.82
CA THR A 461 19.52 -3.28 17.56
C THR A 461 18.13 -2.66 17.56
N CYS A 462 17.84 -1.85 16.56
CA CYS A 462 16.55 -1.22 16.36
C CYS A 462 15.87 -1.85 15.15
N THR A 463 14.61 -2.21 15.28
CA THR A 463 13.76 -2.64 14.15
C THR A 463 12.51 -1.78 14.08
N ALA A 464 12.02 -1.54 12.88
CA ALA A 464 10.76 -0.86 12.66
C ALA A 464 9.98 -1.47 11.50
N ASN A 465 8.66 -1.34 11.55
CA ASN A 465 7.77 -1.89 10.54
C ASN A 465 6.69 -0.90 10.13
N THR A 466 6.15 -1.12 8.94
CA THR A 466 5.01 -0.39 8.37
C THR A 466 3.68 -1.01 8.81
N ASN A 467 2.56 -0.45 8.37
CA ASN A 467 1.24 -1.07 8.46
C ASN A 467 0.59 -1.11 7.05
N PRO A 468 0.25 -2.32 6.50
CA PRO A 468 0.52 -3.65 7.05
C PRO A 468 2.00 -3.94 7.23
N ALA A 469 2.32 -4.88 8.13
CA ALA A 469 3.69 -5.23 8.45
C ALA A 469 4.35 -6.01 7.31
N GLY A 470 5.58 -5.62 6.96
CA GLY A 470 6.43 -6.30 5.99
C GLY A 470 7.69 -6.90 6.62
N LYS A 471 8.76 -7.00 5.85
CA LYS A 471 10.09 -7.30 6.39
C LYS A 471 10.55 -6.10 7.22
N PRO A 472 10.94 -6.25 8.51
CA PRO A 472 11.31 -5.10 9.32
C PRO A 472 12.57 -4.40 8.80
N ALA A 473 12.58 -3.07 8.82
CA ALA A 473 13.83 -2.30 8.69
C ALA A 473 14.69 -2.53 9.95
N VAL A 474 15.99 -2.66 9.77
CA VAL A 474 16.94 -2.91 10.86
C VAL A 474 18.04 -1.87 10.83
N ALA A 475 18.33 -1.28 11.98
CA ALA A 475 19.50 -0.43 12.21
C ALA A 475 20.24 -0.89 13.47
N GLY A 476 21.56 -0.77 13.48
CA GLY A 476 22.42 -1.28 14.54
C GLY A 476 22.69 -2.78 14.42
N SER A 477 23.63 -3.25 15.22
CA SER A 477 23.97 -4.66 15.29
C SER A 477 24.53 -5.00 16.67
N PRO A 478 24.59 -6.30 17.05
CA PRO A 478 25.25 -6.74 18.27
C PRO A 478 26.75 -6.39 18.33
N GLU A 479 27.36 -5.99 17.22
CA GLU A 479 28.78 -5.63 17.12
C GLU A 479 29.03 -4.11 17.16
N ASP A 480 27.98 -3.30 17.26
CA ASP A 480 28.09 -1.83 17.29
C ASP A 480 28.85 -1.34 18.53
N GLY A 481 29.74 -0.38 18.28
CA GLY A 481 30.77 0.06 19.22
C GLY A 481 30.32 1.04 20.30
N HIS A 482 29.01 1.17 20.60
CA HIS A 482 28.58 2.00 21.74
C HIS A 482 29.10 1.45 23.05
N LYS A 483 29.78 2.30 23.82
CA LYS A 483 30.31 1.90 25.12
C LYS A 483 30.28 3.04 26.12
N LEU A 484 30.07 2.68 27.41
CA LEU A 484 30.21 3.59 28.52
C LEU A 484 31.70 3.72 28.86
N GLY A 485 32.23 4.94 28.93
CA GLY A 485 33.59 5.22 29.30
C GLY A 485 33.83 5.08 30.82
N VAL A 486 35.04 4.72 31.23
CA VAL A 486 35.42 4.70 32.65
C VAL A 486 36.66 5.52 32.87
N ILE A 487 36.57 6.49 33.79
CA ILE A 487 37.69 7.35 34.20
C ILE A 487 38.31 6.73 35.46
N TYR A 488 39.58 6.37 35.37
CA TYR A 488 40.31 5.80 36.51
C TYR A 488 40.39 6.78 37.68
N LYS A 489 40.02 6.33 38.88
CA LYS A 489 40.27 7.01 40.15
C LYS A 489 41.00 6.08 41.09
N LYS A 490 41.98 6.63 41.78
CA LYS A 490 42.85 5.88 42.71
C LYS A 490 42.08 5.45 43.95
N ARG A 491 42.18 4.16 44.33
CA ARG A 491 41.77 3.64 45.63
C ARG A 491 43.01 3.56 46.55
N ALA A 492 42.92 4.07 47.76
CA ALA A 492 44.03 4.00 48.70
C ALA A 492 43.55 4.15 50.16
N ILE A 493 43.39 3.05 50.85
CA ILE A 493 43.25 3.05 52.33
C ILE A 493 44.60 2.81 52.91
N SER A 494 44.93 3.58 53.91
CA SER A 494 46.18 3.42 54.65
C SER A 494 45.93 3.41 56.15
N THR A 495 46.76 2.63 56.87
CA THR A 495 46.82 2.57 58.35
C THR A 495 48.15 3.08 58.84
N LYS A 496 48.14 3.78 59.95
CA LYS A 496 49.34 4.16 60.70
C LYS A 496 49.13 3.79 62.13
N LYS A 497 50.14 3.12 62.72
CA LYS A 497 50.12 2.67 64.14
C LYS A 497 51.28 3.26 64.94
N ALA A 498 50.99 3.74 66.10
CA ALA A 498 51.99 4.11 67.10
C ALA A 498 51.64 3.45 68.45
N ILE A 499 52.63 3.02 69.15
CA ILE A 499 52.50 2.40 70.50
C ILE A 499 53.27 3.25 71.46
N ASN A 500 52.59 3.76 72.46
CA ASN A 500 53.18 4.60 73.50
C ASN A 500 52.98 3.94 74.90
N LYS A 501 53.92 4.12 75.85
CA LYS A 501 53.67 3.72 77.22
C LYS A 501 52.61 4.63 77.83
N GLY A 502 51.63 4.03 78.50
CA GLY A 502 50.60 4.74 79.24
C GLY A 502 51.11 5.23 80.63
N VAL A 503 50.18 5.74 81.42
CA VAL A 503 50.50 6.30 82.74
C VAL A 503 50.57 5.23 83.81
N GLY A 504 49.78 4.13 83.63
CA GLY A 504 49.78 2.98 84.59
C GLY A 504 50.89 1.99 84.35
N ALA A 505 51.22 1.19 85.39
CA ALA A 505 52.17 0.09 85.25
C ALA A 505 51.66 -0.97 84.30
N GLY A 506 52.45 -1.31 83.23
CA GLY A 506 52.05 -2.25 82.19
C GLY A 506 51.02 -1.73 81.21
N GLU A 507 50.70 -0.44 81.24
CA GLU A 507 49.76 0.20 80.37
C GLU A 507 50.44 0.67 79.06
N TYR A 508 49.80 0.42 77.93
CA TYR A 508 50.18 0.95 76.61
C TYR A 508 48.98 1.58 75.94
N VAL A 509 49.22 2.65 75.19
CA VAL A 509 48.25 3.33 74.34
C VAL A 509 48.63 3.08 72.88
N VAL A 510 47.87 2.29 72.24
CA VAL A 510 47.95 2.04 70.77
C VAL A 510 47.15 3.11 70.05
N VAL A 511 47.82 3.90 69.25
CA VAL A 511 47.18 4.91 68.39
C VAL A 511 47.10 4.37 66.96
N LEU A 512 45.89 4.17 66.48
CA LEU A 512 45.63 3.73 65.13
C LEU A 512 45.01 4.90 64.35
N VAL A 513 45.52 5.17 63.15
CA VAL A 513 44.96 6.14 62.22
C VAL A 513 44.64 5.41 60.90
N VAL A 514 43.38 5.35 60.54
CA VAL A 514 42.90 4.83 59.28
C VAL A 514 42.53 6.02 58.38
N SER A 515 43.03 6.04 57.18
CA SER A 515 42.79 7.18 56.24
C SER A 515 42.46 6.67 54.87
N ASN A 516 41.41 7.24 54.30
CA ASN A 516 41.18 7.09 52.88
C ASN A 516 41.94 8.19 52.10
N ASN A 517 43.10 7.80 51.53
CA ASN A 517 43.92 8.67 50.69
C ASN A 517 43.66 8.50 49.20
N GLY A 518 42.60 7.79 48.86
CA GLY A 518 42.12 7.61 47.51
C GLY A 518 41.26 8.77 47.01
N GLU A 519 40.77 8.65 45.78
CA GLU A 519 39.88 9.58 45.09
C GLU A 519 38.45 9.07 45.04
N VAL A 520 38.20 7.82 45.51
CA VAL A 520 36.89 7.18 45.59
C VAL A 520 36.52 6.87 47.04
N THR A 521 35.21 6.78 47.28
CA THR A 521 34.69 6.31 48.57
C THR A 521 35.01 4.85 48.75
N ALA A 522 35.59 4.49 49.91
CA ALA A 522 35.77 3.11 50.30
C ALA A 522 34.54 2.62 51.09
N GLU A 523 34.09 1.42 50.81
CA GLU A 523 32.97 0.79 51.50
C GLU A 523 33.41 -0.51 52.18
N ASN A 524 32.66 -0.90 53.19
CA ASN A 524 32.90 -2.12 53.96
C ASN A 524 34.38 -2.26 54.45
N ILE A 525 34.87 -1.17 55.01
CA ILE A 525 36.25 -1.12 55.50
C ILE A 525 36.32 -1.96 56.76
N GLN A 526 37.23 -2.93 56.83
CA GLN A 526 37.52 -3.69 57.99
C GLN A 526 39.02 -3.54 58.32
N VAL A 527 39.31 -3.19 59.56
CA VAL A 527 40.69 -3.11 60.06
C VAL A 527 40.82 -4.07 61.25
N THR A 528 41.79 -4.95 61.13
CA THR A 528 42.14 -5.90 62.21
C THR A 528 43.49 -5.55 62.76
N ASP A 529 43.57 -5.33 64.07
CA ASP A 529 44.84 -5.15 64.84
C ASP A 529 44.93 -6.17 65.98
N TRP A 530 46.11 -6.41 66.45
CA TRP A 530 46.38 -7.51 67.36
C TRP A 530 46.88 -6.99 68.68
N ILE A 531 46.38 -7.60 69.76
CA ILE A 531 46.86 -7.46 71.16
C ILE A 531 47.70 -8.69 71.52
N PRO A 532 48.98 -8.55 71.94
CA PRO A 532 49.81 -9.68 72.31
C PRO A 532 49.26 -10.46 73.50
N ALA A 533 49.62 -11.76 73.59
CA ALA A 533 49.29 -12.58 74.75
C ALA A 533 49.87 -11.93 76.04
N GLY A 534 49.06 -11.94 77.09
CA GLY A 534 49.42 -11.29 78.38
C GLY A 534 49.00 -9.84 78.51
N PHE A 535 48.38 -9.27 77.45
CA PHE A 535 47.76 -7.96 77.49
C PHE A 535 46.23 -8.09 77.27
N GLU A 536 45.52 -7.23 77.99
CA GLU A 536 44.05 -7.15 77.90
C GLU A 536 43.61 -5.78 77.40
N TYR A 537 42.50 -5.75 76.61
CA TYR A 537 41.84 -4.53 76.18
C TYR A 537 41.20 -3.83 77.40
N ILE A 538 41.44 -2.51 77.55
CA ILE A 538 40.88 -1.72 78.64
C ILE A 538 39.84 -0.74 78.17
N SER A 539 40.17 0.10 77.17
CA SER A 539 39.27 1.15 76.69
C SER A 539 39.70 1.67 75.34
N THR A 540 38.76 2.36 74.70
CA THR A 540 38.99 3.08 73.44
C THR A 540 38.53 4.55 73.53
N ASP A 541 39.28 5.47 72.90
CA ASP A 541 39.00 6.88 72.76
C ASP A 541 39.08 7.25 71.27
N PRO A 542 37.95 7.68 70.60
CA PRO A 542 36.62 7.88 71.22
C PRO A 542 35.90 6.55 71.53
N GLU A 543 35.01 6.54 72.50
CA GLU A 543 34.35 5.34 73.02
C GLU A 543 33.44 4.66 72.02
N ASP A 544 32.85 5.44 71.12
CA ASP A 544 31.98 4.99 70.01
C ASP A 544 32.77 4.25 68.91
N GLU A 545 34.08 4.32 68.89
CA GLU A 545 35.00 3.57 68.01
C GLU A 545 35.61 2.34 68.71
N ALA A 546 34.93 1.75 69.69
CA ALA A 546 35.40 0.54 70.35
C ALA A 546 35.41 -0.65 69.37
N PRO A 547 36.52 -1.47 69.37
CA PRO A 547 36.61 -2.63 68.49
C PRO A 547 35.77 -3.81 68.99
N GLU A 548 35.41 -4.71 68.08
CA GLU A 548 35.11 -6.09 68.47
C GLU A 548 36.40 -6.79 68.88
N VAL A 549 36.45 -7.34 70.09
CA VAL A 549 37.66 -8.05 70.60
C VAL A 549 37.39 -9.55 70.62
N SER A 550 38.21 -10.32 69.89
CA SER A 550 38.14 -11.78 69.84
C SER A 550 39.47 -12.45 70.25
N ALA A 551 39.38 -13.45 71.12
CA ALA A 551 40.55 -14.20 71.56
C ALA A 551 41.15 -15.07 70.45
N THR A 552 42.49 -15.13 70.40
CA THR A 552 43.25 -15.98 69.48
C THR A 552 44.22 -16.84 70.24
N SER A 553 44.94 -17.75 69.59
CA SER A 553 45.94 -18.63 70.24
C SER A 553 47.14 -17.88 70.78
N ASP A 554 47.45 -16.68 70.30
CA ASP A 554 48.63 -15.87 70.61
C ASP A 554 48.30 -14.45 71.07
N GLY A 555 47.06 -14.21 71.52
CA GLY A 555 46.59 -12.92 72.00
C GLY A 555 45.10 -12.68 71.70
N SER A 556 44.76 -11.47 71.26
CA SER A 556 43.40 -11.11 70.86
C SER A 556 43.42 -10.20 69.63
N ASN A 557 42.44 -10.37 68.72
CA ASN A 557 42.21 -9.44 67.61
C ASN A 557 41.22 -8.36 68.01
N MET A 558 41.56 -7.14 67.67
CA MET A 558 40.66 -5.98 67.67
C MET A 558 40.18 -5.72 66.24
N ILE A 559 38.87 -5.75 66.01
CA ILE A 559 38.26 -5.58 64.66
C ILE A 559 37.38 -4.34 64.66
N TRP A 560 37.67 -3.43 63.77
CA TRP A 560 36.84 -2.27 63.49
C TRP A 560 36.16 -2.47 62.09
N SER A 561 34.92 -2.10 61.99
CA SER A 561 34.18 -2.16 60.73
C SER A 561 33.44 -0.83 60.47
N TRP A 562 33.69 -0.24 59.34
CA TRP A 562 32.96 0.96 58.90
C TRP A 562 32.31 0.70 57.55
N THR A 563 31.04 1.13 57.41
CA THR A 563 30.30 0.96 56.19
C THR A 563 30.84 1.83 55.05
N ARG A 564 31.41 3.01 55.40
CA ARG A 564 31.85 3.99 54.40
C ARG A 564 32.93 4.93 54.96
N MET A 565 33.92 5.28 54.11
CA MET A 565 34.87 6.38 54.30
C MET A 565 35.04 7.16 53.01
N ASN A 566 34.70 8.44 52.98
CA ASN A 566 34.88 9.32 51.82
C ASN A 566 36.36 9.65 51.58
N PRO A 567 36.74 10.13 50.34
CA PRO A 567 38.08 10.66 50.10
C PRO A 567 38.46 11.72 51.12
N GLY A 568 39.64 11.54 51.72
CA GLY A 568 40.16 12.44 52.74
C GLY A 568 39.74 12.15 54.19
N ASP A 569 38.78 11.25 54.41
CA ASP A 569 38.32 10.87 55.72
C ASP A 569 39.46 10.20 56.53
N LYS A 570 39.54 10.50 57.85
CA LYS A 570 40.46 9.94 58.75
C LYS A 570 39.79 9.56 60.08
N LYS A 571 40.03 8.33 60.51
CA LYS A 571 39.61 7.81 61.78
C LYS A 571 40.88 7.71 62.67
N LYS A 572 40.90 8.35 63.83
CA LYS A 572 42.00 8.29 64.79
C LYS A 572 41.47 7.68 66.07
N ILE A 573 41.97 6.53 66.38
CA ILE A 573 41.52 5.70 67.48
C ILE A 573 42.70 5.50 68.45
N ARG A 574 42.47 5.63 69.77
CA ARG A 574 43.43 5.32 70.82
C ARG A 574 42.85 4.17 71.60
N VAL A 575 43.59 3.08 71.65
CA VAL A 575 43.21 1.91 72.43
C VAL A 575 44.20 1.79 73.64
N THR A 576 43.65 1.73 74.80
CA THR A 576 44.41 1.46 76.02
C THR A 576 44.40 -0.04 76.31
N VAL A 577 45.58 -0.64 76.45
CA VAL A 577 45.77 -2.04 76.83
C VAL A 577 46.66 -2.12 78.03
N GLN A 578 46.48 -3.12 78.90
CA GLN A 578 47.28 -3.33 80.09
C GLN A 578 47.73 -4.79 80.18
N GLY A 579 48.98 -5.01 80.52
CA GLY A 579 49.55 -6.37 80.67
C GLY A 579 50.95 -6.37 81.23
N GLU A 580 51.57 -7.54 81.28
CA GLU A 580 52.94 -7.72 81.77
C GLU A 580 53.89 -7.97 80.58
N GLY A 581 55.05 -7.24 80.58
CA GLY A 581 56.09 -7.37 79.56
C GLY A 581 56.15 -6.21 78.56
N GLU A 582 56.82 -6.42 77.43
CA GLU A 582 56.88 -5.46 76.34
C GLU A 582 55.80 -5.76 75.33
N TYR A 583 55.13 -4.71 74.91
CA TYR A 583 54.10 -4.83 73.88
C TYR A 583 54.76 -5.11 72.52
N GLU A 584 54.52 -6.31 71.98
CA GLU A 584 54.97 -6.68 70.60
C GLU A 584 54.18 -5.96 69.54
N ARG A 585 54.87 -5.30 68.62
CA ARG A 585 54.22 -4.56 67.51
C ARG A 585 53.97 -5.49 66.35
N ARG A 586 52.68 -5.53 65.87
CA ARG A 586 52.33 -6.03 64.58
C ARG A 586 51.62 -4.90 63.79
N GLU A 587 51.75 -4.91 62.48
CA GLU A 587 51.05 -3.94 61.67
C GLU A 587 49.57 -4.37 61.47
N PRO A 588 48.63 -3.44 61.50
CA PRO A 588 47.24 -3.75 61.31
C PRO A 588 46.97 -4.17 59.87
N GLU A 589 46.04 -5.12 59.68
CA GLU A 589 45.52 -5.53 58.37
C GLU A 589 44.31 -4.70 58.04
N VAL A 590 44.20 -4.29 56.80
CA VAL A 590 43.02 -3.53 56.27
C VAL A 590 42.51 -4.16 55.03
N SER A 591 41.19 -4.33 54.97
CA SER A 591 40.43 -4.70 53.77
C SER A 591 39.35 -3.68 53.53
N SER A 592 39.03 -3.45 52.28
CA SER A 592 37.89 -2.61 51.81
C SER A 592 37.45 -3.07 50.43
N ILE A 593 36.21 -2.84 50.13
CA ILE A 593 35.66 -3.10 48.83
C ILE A 593 35.59 -1.79 48.06
#